data_117718ba7249dd58a93f373d3a809fa1
#
_entry.id   117718ba7249dd58a93f373d3a809fa1
#
_cell.length_a   1.000
_cell.length_b   1.000
_cell.length_c   1.000
_cell.angle_alpha   90.00
_cell.angle_beta   90.00
_cell.angle_gamma   90.00
#
_symmetry.space_group_name_H-M   'P 1'
#
loop_
_entity.id
_entity.type
_entity.pdbx_description
1 polymer ?
#
loop_
_entity_poly.entity_id
_entity_poly.type
_entity_poly.pdbx_seq_one_letter_code
_entity_poly.pdbx_strand_id
1 'polypeptide(L)'
;DVYLSKDQIIGDFHVNSRIKLASSFNEQPTIHGRLTIGVNQFLTREFQNQNAFLQGVQSGVGMIPMDREPLLSMLADIRQNETRMHYFQGDTVLQFQRDGSVKWQSIDDETVAGLIAASEQPQVIINEGRNRFELSGEINGHFLVYSPHQILITGSLNYVNPTVGELTKSSPLLGLVSRRSVEVASRFTTGSGNLRIDAAIYAARRFSVRRFDDMHQGILHIYGSLAAGSISATEPRFSTRIEKDPRLDSIRPPGFPLTGQTVLAEWDGVWLEQPTQ
;
A
#
# COMPACT_ATOMS: atom_id res chain seq x y z
N ASP A 1 -19.43 -5.85 1.28
CA ASP A 1 -19.60 -4.68 0.43
C ASP A 1 -18.55 -3.62 0.79
N VAL A 2 -18.02 -2.93 -0.20
CA VAL A 2 -17.17 -1.74 -0.02
C VAL A 2 -18.04 -0.51 -0.24
N TYR A 3 -17.95 0.47 0.65
CA TYR A 3 -18.62 1.76 0.50
C TYR A 3 -17.59 2.80 0.07
N LEU A 4 -17.89 3.55 -0.98
CA LEU A 4 -17.04 4.61 -1.51
C LEU A 4 -17.77 5.97 -1.45
N SER A 5 -17.09 6.97 -0.92
CA SER A 5 -17.58 8.35 -0.79
C SER A 5 -16.39 9.29 -0.85
N LYS A 6 -16.45 10.35 -1.60
CA LYS A 6 -15.44 11.44 -1.71
C LYS A 6 -13.98 11.01 -1.88
N ASP A 7 -13.71 9.72 -2.02
CA ASP A 7 -12.37 9.19 -2.23
C ASP A 7 -11.86 9.56 -3.64
N GLN A 8 -10.59 9.90 -3.74
CA GLN A 8 -9.92 10.12 -5.02
C GLN A 8 -8.93 9.00 -5.28
N ILE A 9 -9.12 8.26 -6.37
CA ILE A 9 -8.23 7.17 -6.77
C ILE A 9 -7.65 7.47 -8.15
N ILE A 10 -6.33 7.67 -8.19
CA ILE A 10 -5.57 7.93 -9.42
C ILE A 10 -4.81 6.66 -9.76
N GLY A 11 -5.41 5.83 -10.59
CA GLY A 11 -4.97 4.49 -10.97
C GLY A 11 -6.13 3.52 -11.04
N ASP A 12 -5.84 2.27 -11.44
CA ASP A 12 -6.84 1.22 -11.50
C ASP A 12 -7.25 0.76 -10.10
N PHE A 13 -8.52 0.43 -9.96
CA PHE A 13 -9.10 -0.04 -8.71
C PHE A 13 -9.87 -1.34 -8.90
N HIS A 14 -9.53 -2.35 -8.13
CA HIS A 14 -10.23 -3.65 -8.13
C HIS A 14 -10.86 -3.94 -6.78
N VAL A 15 -12.08 -4.46 -6.79
CA VAL A 15 -12.79 -4.89 -5.58
C VAL A 15 -13.36 -6.28 -5.79
N ASN A 16 -13.01 -7.22 -4.93
CA ASN A 16 -13.53 -8.60 -4.96
C ASN A 16 -15.01 -8.71 -4.57
N SER A 17 -15.54 -7.73 -3.84
CA SER A 17 -16.93 -7.72 -3.36
C SER A 17 -17.77 -6.65 -4.07
N ARG A 18 -19.04 -6.56 -3.69
CA ARG A 18 -19.92 -5.49 -4.19
C ARG A 18 -19.50 -4.13 -3.67
N ILE A 19 -19.76 -3.12 -4.49
CA ILE A 19 -19.54 -1.71 -4.15
C ILE A 19 -20.89 -1.03 -3.91
N LYS A 20 -20.95 -0.19 -2.88
CA LYS A 20 -22.00 0.79 -2.64
C LYS A 20 -21.42 2.18 -2.76
N LEU A 21 -22.08 3.04 -3.50
CA LEU A 21 -21.71 4.44 -3.67
C LEU A 21 -22.55 5.33 -2.75
N ALA A 22 -21.99 6.48 -2.39
CA ALA A 22 -22.77 7.54 -1.77
C ALA A 22 -23.95 7.92 -2.67
N SER A 23 -25.13 8.12 -2.08
CA SER A 23 -26.35 8.45 -2.81
C SER A 23 -26.34 9.86 -3.42
N SER A 24 -25.59 10.78 -2.84
CA SER A 24 -25.41 12.13 -3.35
C SER A 24 -24.32 12.18 -4.40
N PHE A 25 -24.58 12.72 -5.58
CA PHE A 25 -23.59 12.92 -6.64
C PHE A 25 -22.36 13.74 -6.19
N ASN A 26 -22.57 14.70 -5.28
CA ASN A 26 -21.49 15.52 -4.75
C ASN A 26 -20.59 14.78 -3.74
N GLU A 27 -20.99 13.59 -3.35
CA GLU A 27 -20.26 12.73 -2.41
C GLU A 27 -19.74 11.44 -3.07
N GLN A 28 -19.86 11.34 -4.39
CA GLN A 28 -19.31 10.18 -5.10
C GLN A 28 -17.78 10.23 -5.16
N PRO A 29 -17.13 9.06 -5.19
CA PRO A 29 -15.69 8.97 -5.39
C PRO A 29 -15.31 9.43 -6.80
N THR A 30 -14.05 9.78 -7.00
CA THR A 30 -13.48 10.01 -8.33
C THR A 30 -12.39 8.98 -8.60
N ILE A 31 -12.60 8.13 -9.61
CA ILE A 31 -11.65 7.08 -10.00
C ILE A 31 -11.13 7.40 -11.40
N HIS A 32 -9.85 7.78 -11.48
CA HIS A 32 -9.20 8.17 -12.74
C HIS A 32 -8.77 6.98 -13.60
N GLY A 33 -8.63 5.79 -13.01
CA GLY A 33 -8.37 4.54 -13.71
C GLY A 33 -9.65 3.75 -13.97
N ARG A 34 -9.48 2.48 -14.32
CA ARG A 34 -10.58 1.52 -14.50
C ARG A 34 -11.03 0.98 -13.15
N LEU A 35 -12.33 0.99 -12.90
CA LEU A 35 -12.93 0.27 -11.77
C LEU A 35 -13.36 -1.13 -12.21
N THR A 36 -12.86 -2.16 -11.54
CA THR A 36 -13.28 -3.55 -11.79
C THR A 36 -13.85 -4.18 -10.53
N ILE A 37 -14.94 -4.94 -10.68
CA ILE A 37 -15.65 -5.62 -9.59
C ILE A 37 -15.62 -7.13 -9.88
N GLY A 38 -15.03 -7.89 -8.95
CA GLY A 38 -14.84 -9.34 -9.13
C GLY A 38 -16.13 -10.13 -9.22
N VAL A 39 -17.10 -9.80 -8.38
CA VAL A 39 -18.44 -10.43 -8.41
C VAL A 39 -19.37 -9.78 -9.45
N ASN A 40 -20.37 -10.53 -9.90
CA ASN A 40 -21.42 -9.94 -10.72
C ASN A 40 -22.23 -8.95 -9.89
N GLN A 41 -22.27 -7.71 -10.35
CA GLN A 41 -23.06 -6.62 -9.76
C GLN A 41 -23.80 -5.89 -10.85
N PHE A 42 -25.11 -5.67 -10.64
CA PHE A 42 -25.88 -4.78 -11.50
C PHE A 42 -25.36 -3.34 -11.32
N LEU A 43 -24.95 -2.72 -12.42
CA LEU A 43 -24.43 -1.36 -12.43
C LEU A 43 -25.59 -0.37 -12.57
N THR A 44 -25.96 0.25 -11.47
CA THR A 44 -27.01 1.27 -11.43
C THR A 44 -26.56 2.56 -12.12
N ARG A 45 -27.47 3.54 -12.22
CA ARG A 45 -27.20 4.81 -12.93
C ARG A 45 -25.99 5.57 -12.33
N GLU A 46 -25.74 5.42 -11.04
CA GLU A 46 -24.62 6.05 -10.35
C GLU A 46 -23.25 5.63 -10.92
N PHE A 47 -23.13 4.35 -11.35
CA PHE A 47 -21.91 3.82 -11.98
C PHE A 47 -21.70 4.31 -13.42
N GLN A 48 -22.69 4.97 -14.02
CA GLN A 48 -22.60 5.55 -15.36
C GLN A 48 -22.11 6.99 -15.34
N ASN A 49 -21.83 7.55 -14.16
CA ASN A 49 -21.30 8.90 -14.01
C ASN A 49 -19.85 9.00 -14.52
N GLN A 50 -19.68 9.51 -15.74
CA GLN A 50 -18.35 9.65 -16.36
C GLN A 50 -17.42 10.63 -15.64
N ASN A 51 -17.97 11.53 -14.83
CA ASN A 51 -17.14 12.42 -14.00
C ASN A 51 -16.60 11.72 -12.73
N ALA A 52 -17.25 10.64 -12.31
CA ALA A 52 -16.81 9.83 -11.18
C ALA A 52 -15.90 8.66 -11.63
N PHE A 53 -16.19 8.05 -12.78
CA PHE A 53 -15.51 6.86 -13.29
C PHE A 53 -14.96 7.12 -14.69
N LEU A 54 -13.77 7.74 -14.76
CA LEU A 54 -13.23 8.29 -16.00
C LEU A 54 -12.88 7.23 -17.07
N GLN A 55 -12.47 6.02 -16.66
CA GLN A 55 -12.18 4.92 -17.58
C GLN A 55 -13.21 3.78 -17.50
N GLY A 56 -14.37 4.08 -16.93
CA GLY A 56 -15.51 3.19 -16.85
C GLY A 56 -15.44 2.16 -15.73
N VAL A 57 -16.50 1.36 -15.66
CA VAL A 57 -16.73 0.33 -14.62
C VAL A 57 -17.04 -1.00 -15.30
N GLN A 58 -16.42 -2.08 -14.84
CA GLN A 58 -16.69 -3.43 -15.29
C GLN A 58 -16.97 -4.35 -14.10
N SER A 59 -18.01 -5.14 -14.15
CA SER A 59 -18.35 -6.14 -13.12
C SER A 59 -18.25 -7.56 -13.63
N GLY A 60 -18.10 -8.53 -12.71
CA GLY A 60 -18.00 -9.94 -13.05
C GLY A 60 -16.67 -10.36 -13.67
N VAL A 61 -15.59 -9.59 -13.41
CA VAL A 61 -14.25 -9.88 -13.98
C VAL A 61 -13.50 -11.01 -13.27
N GLY A 62 -14.06 -11.55 -12.19
CA GLY A 62 -13.43 -12.55 -11.33
C GLY A 62 -12.72 -11.92 -10.13
N MET A 63 -12.50 -12.73 -9.11
CA MET A 63 -11.82 -12.29 -7.88
C MET A 63 -10.30 -12.40 -8.02
N ILE A 64 -9.58 -11.42 -7.50
CA ILE A 64 -8.13 -11.46 -7.35
C ILE A 64 -7.82 -12.00 -5.95
N PRO A 65 -7.26 -13.22 -5.82
CA PRO A 65 -6.93 -13.77 -4.51
C PRO A 65 -5.79 -12.99 -3.86
N MET A 66 -5.87 -12.82 -2.55
CA MET A 66 -4.77 -12.28 -1.76
C MET A 66 -4.06 -13.41 -1.02
N ASP A 67 -2.73 -13.43 -1.10
CA ASP A 67 -1.90 -14.31 -0.27
C ASP A 67 -2.03 -13.91 1.20
N ARG A 68 -2.50 -14.83 2.03
CA ARG A 68 -2.66 -14.62 3.49
C ARG A 68 -1.39 -14.92 4.28
N GLU A 69 -0.42 -15.56 3.65
CA GLU A 69 0.86 -15.97 4.24
C GLU A 69 2.03 -15.48 3.36
N PRO A 70 2.14 -14.15 3.12
CA PRO A 70 3.08 -13.59 2.13
C PRO A 70 4.55 -13.84 2.46
N LEU A 71 4.89 -14.21 3.71
CA LEU A 71 6.28 -14.37 4.14
C LEU A 71 7.05 -15.41 3.32
N LEU A 72 6.42 -16.53 2.96
CA LEU A 72 7.12 -17.60 2.22
C LEU A 72 7.48 -17.18 0.80
N SER A 73 6.54 -16.55 0.09
CA SER A 73 6.78 -16.01 -1.25
C SER A 73 7.79 -14.88 -1.23
N MET A 74 7.72 -14.00 -0.24
CA MET A 74 8.71 -12.96 -0.01
C MET A 74 10.13 -13.51 0.18
N LEU A 75 10.32 -14.47 1.09
CA LEU A 75 11.63 -15.03 1.38
C LEU A 75 12.23 -15.76 0.18
N ALA A 76 11.40 -16.40 -0.65
CA ALA A 76 11.86 -17.04 -1.89
C ALA A 76 12.41 -16.01 -2.88
N ASP A 77 11.74 -14.87 -3.01
CA ASP A 77 12.15 -13.77 -3.89
C ASP A 77 13.42 -13.04 -3.36
N ILE A 78 13.45 -12.75 -2.06
CA ILE A 78 14.57 -12.06 -1.40
C ILE A 78 15.87 -12.85 -1.50
N ARG A 79 15.82 -14.19 -1.40
CA ARG A 79 17.00 -15.05 -1.52
C ARG A 79 17.68 -15.01 -2.88
N GLN A 80 16.98 -14.57 -3.91
CA GLN A 80 17.49 -14.42 -5.27
C GLN A 80 18.20 -13.09 -5.50
N ASN A 81 18.09 -12.15 -4.57
CA ASN A 81 18.62 -10.80 -4.66
C ASN A 81 19.61 -10.51 -3.53
N GLU A 82 20.63 -9.70 -3.79
CA GLU A 82 21.55 -9.21 -2.77
C GLU A 82 20.82 -8.21 -1.85
N THR A 83 20.17 -8.72 -0.81
CA THR A 83 19.33 -7.96 0.10
C THR A 83 19.85 -8.09 1.53
N ARG A 84 19.92 -6.97 2.24
CA ARG A 84 20.26 -6.97 3.68
C ARG A 84 19.02 -7.23 4.51
N MET A 85 19.10 -8.19 5.42
CA MET A 85 17.99 -8.59 6.28
C MET A 85 18.24 -8.18 7.73
N HIS A 86 17.22 -7.59 8.35
CA HIS A 86 17.23 -7.18 9.76
C HIS A 86 16.03 -7.83 10.46
N TYR A 87 16.29 -8.53 11.55
CA TYR A 87 15.28 -9.25 12.32
C TYR A 87 15.07 -8.60 13.68
N PHE A 88 13.81 -8.41 14.04
CA PHE A 88 13.40 -7.86 15.32
C PHE A 88 12.48 -8.81 16.07
N GLN A 89 12.65 -8.84 17.38
CA GLN A 89 11.77 -9.53 18.32
C GLN A 89 11.21 -8.49 19.30
N GLY A 90 9.89 -8.40 19.39
CA GLY A 90 9.23 -7.38 20.22
C GLY A 90 8.65 -6.22 19.42
N ASP A 91 7.82 -5.44 20.09
CA ASP A 91 7.24 -4.22 19.53
C ASP A 91 8.34 -3.18 19.34
N THR A 92 8.44 -2.64 18.11
CA THR A 92 9.59 -1.80 17.74
C THR A 92 9.14 -0.56 16.97
N VAL A 93 9.66 0.60 17.35
CA VAL A 93 9.56 1.85 16.58
C VAL A 93 10.68 1.87 15.54
N LEU A 94 10.34 2.19 14.30
CA LEU A 94 11.27 2.44 13.20
C LEU A 94 11.06 3.87 12.70
N GLN A 95 12.10 4.68 12.79
CA GLN A 95 12.10 6.03 12.28
C GLN A 95 13.08 6.16 11.12
N PHE A 96 12.53 6.26 9.92
CA PHE A 96 13.31 6.47 8.70
C PHE A 96 13.94 7.86 8.70
N GLN A 97 15.20 7.94 8.29
CA GLN A 97 15.97 9.17 8.27
C GLN A 97 16.31 9.57 6.83
N ARG A 98 16.40 10.87 6.61
CA ARG A 98 16.71 11.46 5.31
C ARG A 98 18.04 11.00 4.70
N ASP A 99 18.98 10.56 5.50
CA ASP A 99 20.29 10.03 5.07
C ASP A 99 20.22 8.55 4.62
N GLY A 100 19.04 7.92 4.67
CA GLY A 100 18.82 6.52 4.32
C GLY A 100 19.05 5.54 5.47
N SER A 101 19.39 6.01 6.64
CA SER A 101 19.46 5.18 7.85
C SER A 101 18.07 5.01 8.48
N VAL A 102 17.90 4.00 9.35
CA VAL A 102 16.69 3.79 10.13
C VAL A 102 17.04 3.68 11.61
N LYS A 103 16.59 4.64 12.40
CA LYS A 103 16.65 4.54 13.86
C LYS A 103 15.59 3.58 14.33
N TRP A 104 15.95 2.71 15.26
CA TRP A 104 14.98 1.79 15.87
C TRP A 104 15.08 1.79 17.39
N GLN A 105 13.95 1.54 18.04
CA GLN A 105 13.84 1.45 19.50
C GLN A 105 12.79 0.44 19.88
N SER A 106 13.08 -0.39 20.89
CA SER A 106 12.08 -1.27 21.50
C SER A 106 11.03 -0.42 22.23
N ILE A 107 9.75 -0.82 22.11
CA ILE A 107 8.66 -0.18 22.85
C ILE A 107 8.62 -0.67 24.28
N ASP A 108 9.00 -1.94 24.50
CA ASP A 108 8.96 -2.58 25.82
C ASP A 108 10.14 -2.16 26.71
N ASP A 109 11.28 -1.77 26.08
CA ASP A 109 12.47 -1.30 26.78
C ASP A 109 13.16 -0.19 25.98
N GLU A 110 12.90 1.05 26.34
CA GLU A 110 13.44 2.23 25.66
C GLU A 110 14.98 2.33 25.67
N THR A 111 15.65 1.57 26.53
CA THR A 111 17.11 1.51 26.56
C THR A 111 17.68 0.64 25.43
N VAL A 112 16.87 -0.22 24.85
CA VAL A 112 17.21 -1.07 23.71
C VAL A 112 16.89 -0.35 22.42
N ALA A 113 17.89 0.25 21.82
CA ALA A 113 17.78 1.04 20.60
C ALA A 113 19.02 0.90 19.72
N GLY A 114 18.93 1.31 18.47
CA GLY A 114 20.05 1.25 17.55
C GLY A 114 19.79 1.92 16.21
N LEU A 115 20.68 1.64 15.26
CA LEU A 115 20.67 2.23 13.94
C LEU A 115 20.91 1.15 12.88
N ILE A 116 20.02 1.08 11.89
CA ILE A 116 20.29 0.40 10.62
C ILE A 116 20.96 1.44 9.73
N ALA A 117 22.20 1.16 9.32
CA ALA A 117 22.96 2.09 8.46
C ALA A 117 22.35 2.18 7.06
N ALA A 118 22.49 3.33 6.42
CA ALA A 118 22.15 3.52 5.02
C ALA A 118 22.88 2.49 4.12
N SER A 119 22.24 2.08 3.05
CA SER A 119 22.77 1.06 2.12
C SER A 119 22.29 1.33 0.71
N GLU A 120 23.15 1.08 -0.29
CA GLU A 120 22.77 1.04 -1.69
C GLU A 120 22.00 -0.25 -2.03
N GLN A 121 22.24 -1.32 -1.26
CA GLN A 121 21.50 -2.59 -1.41
C GLN A 121 20.12 -2.45 -0.76
N PRO A 122 19.09 -3.09 -1.33
CA PRO A 122 17.78 -3.16 -0.71
C PRO A 122 17.84 -3.75 0.71
N GLN A 123 17.02 -3.24 1.60
CA GLN A 123 16.97 -3.65 3.00
C GLN A 123 15.59 -4.20 3.36
N VAL A 124 15.56 -5.35 4.00
CA VAL A 124 14.32 -5.99 4.47
C VAL A 124 14.33 -6.04 5.99
N ILE A 125 13.32 -5.46 6.59
CA ILE A 125 13.15 -5.36 8.05
C ILE A 125 11.97 -6.25 8.44
N ILE A 126 12.25 -7.30 9.21
CA ILE A 126 11.29 -8.33 9.58
C ILE A 126 11.05 -8.30 11.08
N ASN A 127 9.79 -8.23 11.49
CA ASN A 127 9.42 -8.54 12.87
C ASN A 127 8.99 -10.00 12.98
N GLU A 128 9.37 -10.64 14.06
CA GLU A 128 9.02 -12.02 14.36
C GLU A 128 7.90 -12.08 15.43
N GLY A 129 7.13 -13.15 15.41
CA GLY A 129 6.09 -13.38 16.41
C GLY A 129 4.83 -12.49 16.21
N ARG A 130 4.17 -12.13 17.31
CA ARG A 130 2.93 -11.32 17.31
C ARG A 130 3.19 -9.85 17.61
N ASN A 131 4.31 -9.34 17.19
CA ASN A 131 4.77 -8.02 17.51
C ASN A 131 4.40 -7.03 16.40
N ARG A 132 4.42 -5.73 16.71
CA ARG A 132 4.13 -4.68 15.76
C ARG A 132 5.36 -3.84 15.45
N PHE A 133 5.35 -3.21 14.30
CA PHE A 133 6.19 -2.06 14.00
C PHE A 133 5.39 -0.77 14.09
N GLU A 134 5.99 0.29 14.63
CA GLU A 134 5.52 1.66 14.55
C GLU A 134 6.43 2.45 13.62
N LEU A 135 5.85 3.08 12.58
CA LEU A 135 6.61 3.64 11.48
C LEU A 135 6.34 5.13 11.28
N SER A 136 7.42 5.88 11.03
CA SER A 136 7.36 7.27 10.56
C SER A 136 8.68 7.69 9.91
N GLY A 137 8.70 8.83 9.21
CA GLY A 137 9.93 9.49 8.77
C GLY A 137 10.12 9.65 7.28
N GLU A 138 11.35 9.94 6.87
CA GLU A 138 11.73 10.22 5.48
C GLU A 138 12.50 9.04 4.90
N ILE A 139 11.97 8.46 3.82
CA ILE A 139 12.52 7.26 3.17
C ILE A 139 13.54 7.68 2.11
N ASN A 140 14.78 7.20 2.26
CA ASN A 140 15.86 7.37 1.30
C ASN A 140 16.59 6.05 1.13
N GLY A 141 16.15 5.23 0.19
CA GLY A 141 16.64 3.88 -0.08
C GLY A 141 15.49 2.93 -0.44
N HIS A 142 15.83 1.68 -0.65
CA HIS A 142 14.86 0.64 -0.98
C HIS A 142 14.60 -0.24 0.23
N PHE A 143 13.39 -0.18 0.76
CA PHE A 143 13.01 -0.91 1.96
C PHE A 143 11.79 -1.78 1.76
N LEU A 144 11.78 -2.93 2.43
CA LEU A 144 10.57 -3.68 2.74
C LEU A 144 10.47 -3.87 4.25
N VAL A 145 9.32 -3.54 4.81
CA VAL A 145 9.00 -3.81 6.21
C VAL A 145 7.92 -4.88 6.28
N TYR A 146 8.22 -5.98 6.96
CA TYR A 146 7.28 -7.07 7.17
C TYR A 146 6.95 -7.25 8.65
N SER A 147 5.66 -7.35 8.96
CA SER A 147 5.17 -7.78 10.28
C SER A 147 4.12 -8.88 10.14
N PRO A 148 4.26 -10.01 10.87
CA PRO A 148 3.23 -11.05 10.90
C PRO A 148 1.97 -10.61 11.63
N HIS A 149 2.01 -9.51 12.38
CA HIS A 149 0.89 -9.01 13.15
C HIS A 149 0.39 -7.64 12.67
N GLN A 150 1.11 -6.56 12.96
CA GLN A 150 0.63 -5.21 12.69
C GLN A 150 1.76 -4.26 12.29
N ILE A 151 1.46 -3.40 11.35
CA ILE A 151 2.24 -2.19 11.06
C ILE A 151 1.36 -1.00 11.45
N LEU A 152 1.83 -0.17 12.37
CA LEU A 152 1.17 1.05 12.81
C LEU A 152 1.93 2.26 12.26
N ILE A 153 1.26 3.07 11.44
CA ILE A 153 1.82 4.29 10.89
C ILE A 153 1.56 5.41 11.89
N THR A 154 2.62 5.90 12.51
CA THR A 154 2.57 6.90 13.59
C THR A 154 2.88 8.32 13.13
N GLY A 155 3.30 8.49 11.89
CA GLY A 155 3.56 9.77 11.24
C GLY A 155 3.67 9.60 9.73
N SER A 156 3.87 10.68 9.00
CA SER A 156 4.06 10.61 7.55
C SER A 156 5.29 9.76 7.20
N LEU A 157 5.17 9.04 6.09
CA LEU A 157 6.24 8.27 5.45
C LEU A 157 6.46 8.89 4.07
N ASN A 158 7.47 9.72 3.93
CA ASN A 158 7.69 10.51 2.72
C ASN A 158 8.96 10.06 2.01
N TYR A 159 8.91 9.91 0.69
CA TYR A 159 10.13 9.77 -0.08
C TYR A 159 10.95 11.06 -0.06
N VAL A 160 12.28 10.93 0.09
CA VAL A 160 13.18 12.08 -0.04
C VAL A 160 13.23 12.51 -1.50
N ASN A 161 13.05 13.81 -1.76
CA ASN A 161 13.05 14.42 -3.08
C ASN A 161 12.03 13.81 -4.08
N PRO A 162 10.74 13.78 -3.74
CA PRO A 162 9.73 13.24 -4.65
C PRO A 162 9.36 14.27 -5.73
N THR A 163 10.26 14.61 -6.64
CA THR A 163 9.84 15.37 -7.82
C THR A 163 9.02 14.42 -8.69
N VAL A 164 7.70 14.56 -8.62
CA VAL A 164 6.76 13.80 -9.44
C VAL A 164 7.11 14.03 -10.91
N GLY A 165 7.46 12.95 -11.62
CA GLY A 165 7.91 12.99 -13.01
C GLY A 165 9.41 12.74 -13.21
N GLU A 166 10.25 12.87 -12.17
CA GLU A 166 11.69 12.58 -12.22
C GLU A 166 12.10 11.33 -11.44
N LEU A 167 11.11 10.56 -10.93
CA LEU A 167 11.38 9.35 -10.19
C LEU A 167 12.01 8.28 -11.11
N THR A 168 13.19 7.82 -10.75
CA THR A 168 13.93 6.77 -11.44
C THR A 168 13.85 5.45 -10.67
N LYS A 169 14.36 4.37 -11.25
CA LYS A 169 14.46 3.06 -10.55
C LYS A 169 15.33 3.11 -9.29
N SER A 170 16.28 4.04 -9.21
CA SER A 170 17.14 4.27 -8.04
C SER A 170 16.51 5.19 -6.98
N SER A 171 15.38 5.82 -7.26
CA SER A 171 14.68 6.66 -6.28
C SER A 171 14.09 5.82 -5.15
N PRO A 172 13.89 6.41 -3.94
CA PRO A 172 13.41 5.68 -2.77
C PRO A 172 12.15 4.86 -3.05
N LEU A 173 12.07 3.66 -2.47
CA LEU A 173 10.96 2.74 -2.62
C LEU A 173 10.70 2.02 -1.30
N LEU A 174 9.46 2.05 -0.81
CA LEU A 174 9.05 1.40 0.43
C LEU A 174 7.92 0.40 0.17
N GLY A 175 8.10 -0.83 0.67
CA GLY A 175 7.04 -1.83 0.78
C GLY A 175 6.65 -2.03 2.24
N LEU A 176 5.36 -2.02 2.52
CA LEU A 176 4.79 -2.36 3.82
C LEU A 176 3.95 -3.61 3.67
N VAL A 177 4.37 -4.72 4.28
CA VAL A 177 3.70 -6.01 4.18
C VAL A 177 3.29 -6.50 5.56
N SER A 178 2.01 -6.65 5.80
CA SER A 178 1.48 -7.23 7.02
C SER A 178 0.59 -8.42 6.74
N ARG A 179 0.82 -9.52 7.49
CA ARG A 179 -0.08 -10.68 7.48
C ARG A 179 -1.45 -10.36 8.09
N ARG A 180 -1.56 -9.33 8.93
CA ARG A 180 -2.83 -8.91 9.53
C ARG A 180 -3.22 -7.51 9.10
N SER A 181 -2.68 -6.49 9.73
CA SER A 181 -3.15 -5.14 9.50
C SER A 181 -2.04 -4.12 9.29
N VAL A 182 -2.32 -3.15 8.44
CA VAL A 182 -1.62 -1.88 8.37
C VAL A 182 -2.61 -0.82 8.84
N GLU A 183 -2.25 -0.08 9.87
CA GLU A 183 -3.14 0.89 10.51
C GLU A 183 -2.48 2.26 10.59
N VAL A 184 -3.26 3.32 10.37
CA VAL A 184 -2.86 4.68 10.70
C VAL A 184 -3.23 4.93 12.17
N ALA A 185 -2.26 5.37 12.97
CA ALA A 185 -2.48 5.67 14.38
C ALA A 185 -3.50 6.79 14.58
N SER A 186 -3.99 6.96 15.80
CA SER A 186 -4.92 8.04 16.13
C SER A 186 -4.27 9.42 15.94
N ARG A 187 -5.06 10.47 15.81
CA ARG A 187 -4.57 11.86 15.69
C ARG A 187 -3.71 12.33 16.86
N PHE A 188 -3.88 11.73 18.03
CA PHE A 188 -3.03 12.04 19.19
C PHE A 188 -1.57 11.64 18.97
N THR A 189 -1.33 10.69 18.06
CA THR A 189 0.01 10.23 17.67
C THR A 189 0.47 10.87 16.37
N THR A 190 -0.39 10.88 15.33
CA THR A 190 -0.02 11.42 14.01
C THR A 190 -0.08 12.94 13.90
N GLY A 191 -0.70 13.60 14.87
CA GLY A 191 -1.08 15.01 14.76
C GLY A 191 -2.41 15.22 14.03
N SER A 192 -2.85 16.48 13.99
CA SER A 192 -4.00 16.93 13.21
C SER A 192 -3.54 17.36 11.81
N GLY A 193 -4.40 17.20 10.81
CA GLY A 193 -4.17 17.62 9.43
C GLY A 193 -3.83 16.47 8.49
N ASN A 194 -3.08 16.78 7.45
CA ASN A 194 -2.78 15.83 6.39
C ASN A 194 -1.73 14.80 6.81
N LEU A 195 -1.91 13.58 6.30
CA LEU A 195 -0.94 12.50 6.45
C LEU A 195 -0.58 11.96 5.06
N ARG A 196 0.72 11.81 4.80
CA ARG A 196 1.21 11.26 3.55
C ARG A 196 1.92 9.93 3.79
N ILE A 197 1.66 8.96 2.92
CA ILE A 197 2.27 7.63 2.95
C ILE A 197 2.77 7.31 1.54
N ASP A 198 4.08 7.38 1.33
CA ASP A 198 4.71 6.98 0.08
C ASP A 198 5.17 5.52 0.22
N ALA A 199 4.33 4.57 -0.20
CA ALA A 199 4.60 3.14 -0.07
C ALA A 199 3.71 2.27 -0.95
N ALA A 200 4.22 1.09 -1.33
CA ALA A 200 3.39 -0.05 -1.71
C ALA A 200 2.93 -0.76 -0.44
N ILE A 201 1.62 -0.90 -0.23
CA ILE A 201 1.03 -1.45 0.99
C ILE A 201 0.31 -2.76 0.68
N TYR A 202 0.65 -3.82 1.44
CA TYR A 202 -0.03 -5.09 1.44
C TYR A 202 -0.49 -5.46 2.85
N ALA A 203 -1.79 -5.41 3.11
CA ALA A 203 -2.39 -5.79 4.37
C ALA A 203 -3.29 -7.03 4.16
N ALA A 204 -2.79 -8.25 4.46
CA ALA A 204 -3.51 -9.48 4.12
C ALA A 204 -4.91 -9.57 4.75
N ARG A 205 -5.17 -8.83 5.83
CA ARG A 205 -6.51 -8.73 6.44
C ARG A 205 -7.13 -7.36 6.30
N ARG A 206 -6.47 -6.30 6.82
CA ARG A 206 -7.12 -4.98 6.90
C ARG A 206 -6.14 -3.82 6.80
N PHE A 207 -6.56 -2.81 6.03
CA PHE A 207 -6.06 -1.45 6.16
C PHE A 207 -7.09 -0.61 6.92
N SER A 208 -6.67 0.17 7.93
CA SER A 208 -7.59 0.95 8.76
C SER A 208 -6.98 2.24 9.30
N VAL A 209 -7.85 3.17 9.68
CA VAL A 209 -7.50 4.41 10.37
C VAL A 209 -8.12 4.35 11.77
N ARG A 210 -7.28 4.47 12.81
CA ARG A 210 -7.78 4.50 14.19
C ARG A 210 -8.52 5.81 14.45
N ARG A 211 -9.65 5.72 15.15
CA ARG A 211 -10.52 6.86 15.45
C ARG A 211 -10.85 7.67 14.18
N PHE A 212 -11.29 6.96 13.15
CA PHE A 212 -11.71 7.57 11.89
C PHE A 212 -12.90 8.51 12.04
N ASP A 213 -13.68 8.36 13.13
CA ASP A 213 -14.84 9.17 13.51
C ASP A 213 -14.47 10.53 14.16
N ASP A 214 -13.19 10.80 14.37
CA ASP A 214 -12.73 12.12 14.80
C ASP A 214 -13.05 13.20 13.74
N MET A 215 -13.76 14.27 14.16
CA MET A 215 -14.26 15.34 13.27
C MET A 215 -13.18 16.30 12.73
N HIS A 216 -11.92 15.93 12.77
CA HIS A 216 -10.82 16.73 12.24
C HIS A 216 -10.52 16.31 10.81
N GLN A 217 -10.92 17.15 9.87
CA GLN A 217 -10.72 16.88 8.45
C GLN A 217 -9.26 17.10 8.04
N GLY A 218 -8.66 16.08 7.44
CA GLY A 218 -7.38 16.11 6.79
C GLY A 218 -7.44 15.30 5.49
N ILE A 219 -6.33 15.24 4.78
CA ILE A 219 -6.17 14.39 3.60
C ILE A 219 -5.22 13.25 3.99
N LEU A 220 -5.68 12.01 3.81
CA LEU A 220 -4.81 10.84 3.80
C LEU A 220 -4.36 10.61 2.35
N HIS A 221 -3.13 10.97 2.04
CA HIS A 221 -2.55 10.76 0.72
C HIS A 221 -1.66 9.51 0.73
N ILE A 222 -2.06 8.47 0.01
CA ILE A 222 -1.25 7.28 -0.24
C ILE A 222 -0.71 7.38 -1.66
N TYR A 223 0.61 7.52 -1.80
CA TYR A 223 1.31 7.48 -3.08
C TYR A 223 2.04 6.15 -3.23
N GLY A 224 1.59 5.30 -4.14
CA GLY A 224 2.12 3.95 -4.30
C GLY A 224 1.06 2.96 -4.73
N SER A 225 0.79 1.96 -3.91
CA SER A 225 -0.30 1.00 -4.10
C SER A 225 -0.89 0.57 -2.77
N LEU A 226 -2.16 0.17 -2.78
CA LEU A 226 -2.83 -0.38 -1.60
C LEU A 226 -3.59 -1.65 -1.98
N ALA A 227 -3.11 -2.79 -1.45
CA ALA A 227 -3.81 -4.07 -1.48
C ALA A 227 -4.18 -4.48 -0.06
N ALA A 228 -5.46 -4.71 0.19
CA ALA A 228 -5.94 -5.11 1.52
C ALA A 228 -7.12 -6.08 1.42
N GLY A 229 -7.18 -7.03 2.36
CA GLY A 229 -8.31 -7.95 2.50
C GLY A 229 -9.62 -7.22 2.86
N SER A 230 -9.52 -6.08 3.55
CA SER A 230 -10.59 -5.11 3.74
C SER A 230 -10.00 -3.73 4.01
N ILE A 231 -10.74 -2.69 3.64
CA ILE A 231 -10.41 -1.29 3.94
C ILE A 231 -11.51 -0.76 4.83
N SER A 232 -11.16 -0.19 5.98
CA SER A 232 -12.11 0.47 6.88
C SER A 232 -12.35 1.92 6.43
N ALA A 233 -13.43 2.50 6.91
CA ALA A 233 -13.70 3.92 6.69
C ALA A 233 -12.53 4.79 7.19
N THR A 234 -12.29 5.86 6.48
CA THR A 234 -11.28 6.89 6.80
C THR A 234 -11.93 8.20 7.19
N GLU A 235 -13.13 8.45 6.69
CA GLU A 235 -13.95 9.62 7.01
C GLU A 235 -14.71 9.46 8.34
N PRO A 236 -14.97 10.58 9.02
CA PRO A 236 -14.71 11.97 8.63
C PRO A 236 -13.28 12.48 8.91
N ARG A 237 -12.41 11.66 9.51
CA ARG A 237 -11.06 12.10 9.86
C ARG A 237 -10.22 12.47 8.64
N PHE A 238 -10.30 11.67 7.58
CA PHE A 238 -9.57 11.92 6.34
C PHE A 238 -10.46 11.77 5.11
N SER A 239 -10.35 12.72 4.19
CA SER A 239 -10.63 12.44 2.78
C SER A 239 -9.45 11.68 2.21
N THR A 240 -9.70 10.55 1.55
CA THR A 240 -8.62 9.68 1.07
C THR A 240 -8.29 9.95 -0.38
N ARG A 241 -6.99 10.12 -0.65
CA ARG A 241 -6.42 10.16 -2.00
C ARG A 241 -5.42 9.03 -2.14
N ILE A 242 -5.69 8.11 -3.07
CA ILE A 242 -4.76 7.03 -3.44
C ILE A 242 -4.26 7.34 -4.84
N GLU A 243 -2.95 7.44 -4.99
CA GLU A 243 -2.29 7.75 -6.25
C GLU A 243 -1.24 6.70 -6.56
N LYS A 244 -1.40 6.03 -7.70
CA LYS A 244 -0.47 5.00 -8.14
C LYS A 244 0.91 5.59 -8.40
N ASP A 245 1.94 4.98 -7.82
CA ASP A 245 3.32 5.21 -8.25
C ASP A 245 3.56 4.46 -9.57
N PRO A 246 3.78 5.16 -10.70
CA PRO A 246 3.93 4.52 -12.00
C PRO A 246 5.14 3.60 -12.08
N ARG A 247 6.13 3.74 -11.21
CA ARG A 247 7.29 2.86 -11.16
C ARG A 247 6.93 1.42 -10.80
N LEU A 248 5.84 1.21 -10.05
CA LEU A 248 5.37 -0.11 -9.63
C LEU A 248 4.92 -1.00 -10.80
N ASP A 249 4.79 -0.47 -12.01
CA ASP A 249 4.57 -1.25 -13.23
C ASP A 249 5.84 -1.98 -13.69
N SER A 250 7.02 -1.49 -13.32
CA SER A 250 8.31 -2.04 -13.78
C SER A 250 9.25 -2.47 -12.66
N ILE A 251 9.08 -1.92 -11.46
CA ILE A 251 9.87 -2.26 -10.27
C ILE A 251 8.95 -2.47 -9.09
N ARG A 252 9.42 -3.22 -8.09
CA ARG A 252 8.71 -3.43 -6.83
C ARG A 252 9.68 -3.39 -5.64
N PRO A 253 9.20 -3.11 -4.44
CA PRO A 253 10.00 -3.33 -3.24
C PRO A 253 10.47 -4.80 -3.16
N PRO A 254 11.66 -5.08 -2.64
CA PRO A 254 12.23 -6.43 -2.60
C PRO A 254 11.29 -7.39 -1.88
N GLY A 255 10.91 -8.49 -2.55
CA GLY A 255 9.99 -9.50 -1.99
C GLY A 255 8.52 -9.06 -1.84
N PHE A 256 8.11 -7.91 -2.37
CA PHE A 256 6.72 -7.46 -2.25
C PHE A 256 5.76 -8.45 -2.93
N PRO A 257 4.65 -8.86 -2.27
CA PRO A 257 3.73 -9.86 -2.78
C PRO A 257 3.13 -9.50 -4.14
N LEU A 258 2.99 -10.48 -5.01
CA LEU A 258 2.32 -10.38 -6.30
C LEU A 258 0.96 -11.08 -6.22
N THR A 259 0.03 -10.66 -7.07
CA THR A 259 -1.30 -11.30 -7.16
C THR A 259 -1.25 -12.69 -7.81
N GLY A 260 -0.13 -13.07 -8.42
CA GLY A 260 0.00 -14.29 -9.20
C GLY A 260 -0.81 -14.29 -10.51
N GLN A 261 -1.46 -13.18 -10.84
CA GLN A 261 -2.17 -13.01 -12.12
C GLN A 261 -1.28 -12.29 -13.11
N THR A 262 -1.10 -12.91 -14.28
CA THR A 262 -0.45 -12.27 -15.42
C THR A 262 -1.54 -11.62 -16.28
N VAL A 263 -1.48 -10.32 -16.47
CA VAL A 263 -2.33 -9.60 -17.42
C VAL A 263 -1.50 -9.40 -18.69
N LEU A 264 -2.01 -9.90 -19.80
CA LEU A 264 -1.46 -9.54 -21.11
C LEU A 264 -1.86 -8.08 -21.38
N ALA A 265 -0.91 -7.17 -21.25
CA ALA A 265 -1.15 -5.74 -21.45
C ALA A 265 -1.41 -5.40 -22.92
N GLU A 266 -0.70 -6.05 -23.84
CA GLU A 266 -0.89 -5.97 -25.28
C GLU A 266 -0.50 -7.31 -25.93
N TRP A 267 -1.31 -7.77 -26.88
CA TRP A 267 -0.96 -8.88 -27.77
C TRP A 267 -0.86 -8.33 -29.19
N ASP A 268 0.32 -8.42 -29.78
CA ASP A 268 0.59 -7.96 -31.14
C ASP A 268 0.11 -8.93 -32.22
N GLY A 269 -0.52 -10.03 -31.84
CA GLY A 269 -1.08 -11.03 -32.75
C GLY A 269 -0.04 -11.94 -33.41
N VAL A 270 1.22 -11.86 -33.05
CA VAL A 270 2.27 -12.68 -33.63
C VAL A 270 2.45 -13.95 -32.79
N TRP A 271 2.09 -15.11 -33.37
CA TRP A 271 2.49 -16.40 -32.84
C TRP A 271 3.91 -16.73 -33.30
N LEU A 272 4.83 -16.87 -32.38
CA LEU A 272 6.12 -17.49 -32.69
C LEU A 272 5.88 -19.00 -32.82
N GLU A 273 5.96 -19.52 -34.04
CA GLU A 273 6.00 -20.96 -34.26
C GLU A 273 7.23 -21.54 -33.53
N GLN A 274 6.98 -22.47 -32.62
CA GLN A 274 8.09 -23.21 -32.01
C GLN A 274 8.73 -24.05 -33.11
N PRO A 275 10.07 -24.00 -33.24
CA PRO A 275 10.74 -24.89 -34.19
C PRO A 275 10.48 -26.34 -33.79
N THR A 276 9.83 -27.09 -34.66
CA THR A 276 9.68 -28.54 -34.54
C THR A 276 11.07 -29.17 -34.57
N GLN A 277 11.44 -29.85 -33.47
CA GLN A 277 12.60 -30.74 -33.42
C GLN A 277 12.36 -32.03 -34.20
#